data_153a4a4a6cdd8f3ba68d3c182e320fbf
#
_entry.id   153a4a4a6cdd8f3ba68d3c182e320fbf
#
_cell.length_a   1.000
_cell.length_b   1.000
_cell.length_c   1.000
_cell.angle_alpha   90.00
_cell.angle_beta   90.00
_cell.angle_gamma   90.00
#
_symmetry.space_group_name_H-M   'P 1'
#
loop_
_entity.id
_entity.type
_entity.pdbx_description
1 polymer ?
#
loop_
_entity_poly.entity_id
_entity_poly.type
_entity_poly.pdbx_seq_one_letter_code
_entity_poly.pdbx_strand_id
1 'polypeptide(L)'
;MRAKRWACALLASFVLLATVAMPAAAAVKLPVKLAGDKAFVYAKHTCSHDVHCVKYGITNCRRISLHVVFCRMYVERSTPAQGRYSCKKYVRVALDPITYKILVTGTSDWSCG
;
A
#
# COMPACT_ATOMS: atom_id res chain seq x y z
N MET A 1 -15.22 -54.29 -9.51
CA MET A 1 -15.81 -53.08 -10.10
C MET A 1 -16.34 -52.07 -9.10
N ARG A 2 -16.91 -52.46 -8.02
CA ARG A 2 -17.42 -51.53 -6.98
C ARG A 2 -16.31 -50.79 -6.22
N ALA A 3 -15.17 -51.40 -6.00
CA ALA A 3 -14.03 -50.78 -5.31
C ALA A 3 -13.40 -49.58 -6.05
N LYS A 4 -13.43 -49.57 -7.36
CA LYS A 4 -12.90 -48.45 -8.16
C LYS A 4 -13.74 -47.16 -8.05
N ARG A 5 -15.04 -47.27 -7.86
CA ARG A 5 -15.94 -46.12 -7.70
C ARG A 5 -15.76 -45.43 -6.36
N TRP A 6 -15.46 -46.15 -5.34
CA TRP A 6 -15.26 -45.64 -3.98
C TRP A 6 -13.91 -44.86 -3.88
N ALA A 7 -12.88 -45.37 -4.54
CA ALA A 7 -11.56 -44.70 -4.56
C ALA A 7 -11.61 -43.33 -5.25
N CYS A 8 -12.39 -43.20 -6.32
CA CYS A 8 -12.55 -41.92 -7.00
C CYS A 8 -13.31 -40.89 -6.17
N ALA A 9 -14.33 -41.30 -5.41
CA ALA A 9 -15.07 -40.38 -4.53
C ALA A 9 -14.21 -39.83 -3.39
N LEU A 10 -13.37 -40.68 -2.79
CA LEU A 10 -12.43 -40.26 -1.75
C LEU A 10 -11.37 -39.27 -2.25
N LEU A 11 -10.84 -39.48 -3.45
CA LEU A 11 -9.88 -38.58 -4.06
C LEU A 11 -10.48 -37.22 -4.37
N ALA A 12 -11.73 -37.17 -4.86
CA ALA A 12 -12.44 -35.92 -5.13
C ALA A 12 -12.67 -35.09 -3.86
N SER A 13 -13.03 -35.73 -2.75
CA SER A 13 -13.21 -35.05 -1.46
C SER A 13 -11.92 -34.50 -0.91
N PHE A 14 -10.81 -35.18 -1.10
CA PHE A 14 -9.49 -34.72 -0.64
C PHE A 14 -9.00 -33.49 -1.43
N VAL A 15 -9.24 -33.45 -2.72
CA VAL A 15 -8.88 -32.32 -3.58
C VAL A 15 -9.68 -31.05 -3.21
N LEU A 16 -10.96 -31.20 -2.88
CA LEU A 16 -11.81 -30.10 -2.42
C LEU A 16 -11.31 -29.49 -1.10
N LEU A 17 -10.88 -30.31 -0.15
CA LEU A 17 -10.32 -29.82 1.12
C LEU A 17 -9.00 -29.06 0.93
N ALA A 18 -8.15 -29.50 0.01
CA ALA A 18 -6.89 -28.81 -0.29
C ALA A 18 -7.11 -27.43 -0.93
N THR A 19 -8.14 -27.27 -1.76
CA THR A 19 -8.47 -26.00 -2.40
C THR A 19 -9.07 -24.97 -1.45
N VAL A 20 -9.77 -25.39 -0.39
CA VAL A 20 -10.39 -24.49 0.59
C VAL A 20 -9.34 -23.94 1.58
N ALA A 21 -8.22 -24.62 1.80
CA ALA A 21 -7.21 -24.24 2.78
C ALA A 21 -6.21 -23.17 2.27
N MET A 22 -6.09 -22.94 0.96
CA MET A 22 -5.03 -22.12 0.37
C MET A 22 -5.26 -20.59 0.35
N PRO A 23 -6.48 -20.01 0.35
CA PRO A 23 -6.63 -18.57 0.10
C PRO A 23 -6.61 -17.66 1.33
N ALA A 24 -6.49 -18.17 2.54
CA ALA A 24 -6.66 -17.35 3.74
C ALA A 24 -5.60 -16.24 3.89
N ALA A 25 -4.34 -16.51 3.50
CA ALA A 25 -3.25 -15.54 3.59
C ALA A 25 -3.33 -14.44 2.52
N ALA A 26 -3.93 -14.73 1.35
CA ALA A 26 -4.08 -13.76 0.26
C ALA A 26 -5.22 -12.76 0.50
N ALA A 27 -6.11 -13.02 1.47
CA ALA A 27 -7.28 -12.19 1.78
C ALA A 27 -6.94 -10.99 2.68
N VAL A 28 -5.71 -10.88 3.20
CA VAL A 28 -5.31 -9.76 4.05
C VAL A 28 -5.27 -8.48 3.23
N LYS A 29 -6.04 -7.50 3.66
CA LYS A 29 -6.26 -6.24 2.97
C LYS A 29 -5.53 -5.12 3.68
N LEU A 30 -4.80 -4.29 2.94
CA LEU A 30 -4.20 -3.08 3.48
C LEU A 30 -5.31 -2.03 3.75
N PRO A 31 -5.58 -1.64 5.02
CA PRO A 31 -6.52 -0.57 5.28
C PRO A 31 -6.01 0.76 4.72
N VAL A 32 -6.89 1.52 4.08
CA VAL A 32 -6.55 2.84 3.51
C VAL A 32 -6.05 3.80 4.59
N LYS A 33 -6.63 3.75 5.78
CA LYS A 33 -6.19 4.58 6.92
C LYS A 33 -4.74 4.29 7.33
N LEU A 34 -4.36 3.03 7.44
CA LEU A 34 -2.99 2.65 7.79
C LEU A 34 -1.99 3.05 6.71
N ALA A 35 -2.39 2.91 5.45
CA ALA A 35 -1.58 3.39 4.33
C ALA A 35 -1.37 4.91 4.39
N GLY A 36 -2.43 5.65 4.71
CA GLY A 36 -2.37 7.10 4.90
C GLY A 36 -1.44 7.49 6.04
N ASP A 37 -1.47 6.78 7.16
CA ASP A 37 -0.58 7.02 8.30
C ASP A 37 0.89 6.80 7.90
N LYS A 38 1.18 5.76 7.14
CA LYS A 38 2.55 5.50 6.64
C LYS A 38 3.01 6.57 5.65
N ALA A 39 2.14 6.99 4.74
CA ALA A 39 2.43 8.07 3.80
C ALA A 39 2.66 9.40 4.53
N PHE A 40 1.88 9.68 5.58
CA PHE A 40 2.05 10.88 6.40
C PHE A 40 3.41 10.90 7.11
N VAL A 41 3.84 9.79 7.68
CA VAL A 41 5.18 9.68 8.30
C VAL A 41 6.27 9.90 7.25
N TYR A 42 6.09 9.38 6.05
CA TYR A 42 7.01 9.62 4.93
C TYR A 42 7.07 11.11 4.54
N ALA A 43 5.92 11.77 4.46
CA ALA A 43 5.85 13.21 4.16
C ALA A 43 6.55 14.04 5.26
N LYS A 44 6.33 13.69 6.52
CA LYS A 44 7.01 14.31 7.66
C LYS A 44 8.53 14.17 7.56
N HIS A 45 9.01 12.97 7.25
CA HIS A 45 10.43 12.69 7.10
C HIS A 45 11.02 13.49 5.94
N THR A 46 10.34 13.55 4.80
CA THR A 46 10.76 14.33 3.64
C THR A 46 10.88 15.82 3.98
N CYS A 47 9.89 16.36 4.67
CA CYS A 47 9.91 17.77 5.10
C CYS A 47 11.04 18.06 6.09
N SER A 48 11.29 17.15 7.04
CA SER A 48 12.34 17.34 8.05
C SER A 48 13.76 17.38 7.47
N HIS A 49 13.97 16.81 6.29
CA HIS A 49 15.25 16.83 5.58
C HIS A 49 15.37 17.97 4.56
N ASP A 50 14.39 18.84 4.48
CA ASP A 50 14.38 20.00 3.59
C ASP A 50 14.29 21.29 4.41
N VAL A 51 15.38 22.07 4.42
CA VAL A 51 15.45 23.32 5.19
C VAL A 51 14.42 24.36 4.77
N HIS A 52 13.88 24.26 3.55
CA HIS A 52 12.87 25.19 3.04
C HIS A 52 11.44 24.69 3.22
N CYS A 53 11.24 23.47 3.71
CA CYS A 53 9.92 22.93 3.95
C CYS A 53 9.28 23.56 5.18
N VAL A 54 8.06 24.12 5.01
CA VAL A 54 7.32 24.78 6.09
C VAL A 54 6.04 24.06 6.46
N LYS A 55 5.55 23.16 5.60
CA LYS A 55 4.33 22.40 5.84
C LYS A 55 4.33 21.12 5.01
N TYR A 56 3.67 20.08 5.51
CA TYR A 56 3.53 18.80 4.83
C TYR A 56 2.19 18.17 5.16
N GLY A 57 1.78 17.20 4.36
CA GLY A 57 0.57 16.43 4.63
C GLY A 57 0.22 15.44 3.53
N ILE A 58 -0.92 14.79 3.75
CA ILE A 58 -1.54 13.88 2.81
C ILE A 58 -2.91 14.44 2.43
N THR A 59 -3.22 14.48 1.14
CA THR A 59 -4.51 15.01 0.66
C THR A 59 -5.56 13.93 0.44
N ASN A 60 -5.18 12.81 -0.16
CA ASN A 60 -6.08 11.67 -0.33
C ASN A 60 -5.30 10.37 -0.51
N CYS A 61 -5.96 9.27 -0.26
CA CYS A 61 -5.44 7.92 -0.50
C CYS A 61 -6.48 7.13 -1.28
N ARG A 62 -6.02 6.35 -2.27
CA ARG A 62 -6.89 5.52 -3.11
C ARG A 62 -6.36 4.10 -3.19
N ARG A 63 -7.24 3.14 -3.01
CA ARG A 63 -6.91 1.73 -3.18
C ARG A 63 -6.66 1.41 -4.66
N ILE A 64 -5.52 0.77 -4.93
CA ILE A 64 -5.18 0.27 -6.26
C ILE A 64 -5.43 -1.24 -6.35
N SER A 65 -5.07 -1.97 -5.30
CA SER A 65 -5.30 -3.40 -5.18
C SER A 65 -5.48 -3.79 -3.72
N LEU A 66 -5.64 -5.08 -3.46
CA LEU A 66 -5.80 -5.59 -2.10
C LEU A 66 -4.66 -5.16 -1.16
N HIS A 67 -3.43 -5.14 -1.66
CA HIS A 67 -2.23 -4.86 -0.87
C HIS A 67 -1.58 -3.51 -1.19
N VAL A 68 -2.15 -2.70 -2.07
CA VAL A 68 -1.53 -1.46 -2.53
C VAL A 68 -2.51 -0.29 -2.46
N VAL A 69 -2.05 0.79 -1.85
CA VAL A 69 -2.76 2.07 -1.77
C VAL A 69 -1.82 3.18 -2.25
N PHE A 70 -2.32 4.06 -3.10
CA PHE A 70 -1.63 5.27 -3.50
C PHE A 70 -2.16 6.44 -2.67
N CYS A 71 -1.25 7.18 -2.05
CA CYS A 71 -1.57 8.40 -1.32
C CYS A 71 -0.91 9.60 -2.01
N ARG A 72 -1.61 10.71 -2.09
CA ARG A 72 -1.06 11.96 -2.60
C ARG A 72 -0.52 12.75 -1.42
N MET A 73 0.79 13.02 -1.43
CA MET A 73 1.44 13.85 -0.43
C MET A 73 1.75 15.23 -1.00
N TYR A 74 1.87 16.20 -0.12
CA TYR A 74 2.35 17.53 -0.47
C TYR A 74 3.38 18.02 0.55
N VAL A 75 4.27 18.86 0.08
CA VAL A 75 5.13 19.71 0.91
C VAL A 75 5.01 21.14 0.43
N GLU A 76 4.89 22.08 1.37
CA GLU A 76 4.97 23.50 1.07
C GLU A 76 6.39 23.98 1.39
N ARG A 77 7.00 24.68 0.47
CA ARG A 77 8.34 25.24 0.59
C ARG A 77 8.30 26.76 0.55
N SER A 78 9.22 27.37 1.24
CA SER A 78 9.40 28.82 1.19
C SER A 78 10.88 29.13 0.93
N THR A 79 11.15 29.80 -0.17
CA THR A 79 12.51 30.19 -0.57
C THR A 79 12.56 31.69 -0.85
N PRO A 80 13.72 32.36 -0.65
CA PRO A 80 13.86 33.77 -0.96
C PRO A 80 13.62 34.10 -2.45
N ALA A 81 13.98 33.16 -3.35
CA ALA A 81 13.85 33.38 -4.79
C ALA A 81 12.45 33.20 -5.32
N GLN A 82 11.67 32.24 -4.77
CA GLN A 82 10.37 31.82 -5.30
C GLN A 82 9.21 32.14 -4.36
N GLY A 83 9.49 32.56 -3.13
CA GLY A 83 8.45 32.69 -2.10
C GLY A 83 7.90 31.33 -1.68
N ARG A 84 6.62 31.29 -1.36
CA ARG A 84 5.93 30.10 -0.91
C ARG A 84 5.28 29.35 -2.08
N TYR A 85 5.54 28.06 -2.20
CA TYR A 85 4.98 27.21 -3.25
C TYR A 85 4.77 25.79 -2.72
N SER A 86 3.93 25.02 -3.40
CA SER A 86 3.58 23.65 -3.02
C SER A 86 4.09 22.64 -4.04
N CYS A 87 4.66 21.54 -3.57
CA CYS A 87 5.05 20.41 -4.39
C CYS A 87 4.28 19.18 -3.97
N LYS A 88 3.82 18.40 -4.94
CA LYS A 88 2.98 17.21 -4.74
C LYS A 88 3.58 16.02 -5.44
N LYS A 89 3.36 14.82 -4.88
CA LYS A 89 3.66 13.56 -5.54
C LYS A 89 2.82 12.42 -4.96
N TYR A 90 2.75 11.31 -5.69
CA TYR A 90 2.13 10.10 -5.21
C TYR A 90 3.12 9.24 -4.45
N VAL A 91 2.63 8.59 -3.40
CA VAL A 91 3.38 7.65 -2.58
C VAL A 91 2.66 6.30 -2.68
N ARG A 92 3.39 5.28 -3.09
CA ARG A 92 2.89 3.92 -3.15
C ARG A 92 3.17 3.23 -1.83
N VAL A 93 2.11 2.82 -1.14
CA VAL A 93 2.20 2.07 0.11
C VAL A 93 1.72 0.65 -0.15
N ALA A 94 2.50 -0.32 0.24
CA ALA A 94 2.19 -1.74 0.02
C ALA A 94 2.28 -2.54 1.31
N LEU A 95 1.38 -3.52 1.44
CA LEU A 95 1.40 -4.53 2.47
C LEU A 95 2.05 -5.80 1.92
N ASP A 96 3.09 -6.27 2.58
CA ASP A 96 3.66 -7.59 2.31
C ASP A 96 2.73 -8.65 2.93
N PRO A 97 2.08 -9.52 2.12
CA PRO A 97 1.13 -10.50 2.65
C PRO A 97 1.79 -11.62 3.44
N ILE A 98 3.11 -11.78 3.36
CA ILE A 98 3.86 -12.80 4.08
C ILE A 98 4.34 -12.28 5.43
N THR A 99 4.96 -11.10 5.47
CA THR A 99 5.52 -10.52 6.69
C THR A 99 4.56 -9.58 7.41
N TYR A 100 3.45 -9.19 6.77
CA TYR A 100 2.47 -8.19 7.24
C TYR A 100 3.07 -6.80 7.48
N LYS A 101 4.24 -6.52 6.91
CA LYS A 101 4.84 -5.18 6.98
C LYS A 101 4.21 -4.25 5.97
N ILE A 102 3.99 -3.02 6.38
CA ILE A 102 3.45 -1.95 5.55
C ILE A 102 4.60 -0.98 5.26
N LEU A 103 4.94 -0.81 4.00
CA LEU A 103 6.10 -0.05 3.57
C LEU A 103 5.76 0.90 2.43
N VAL A 104 6.44 2.03 2.38
CA VAL A 104 6.49 2.87 1.19
C VAL A 104 7.41 2.19 0.18
N THR A 105 6.88 1.81 -0.98
CA THR A 105 7.61 1.03 -1.99
C THR A 105 7.94 1.80 -3.24
N GLY A 106 7.45 3.02 -3.36
CA GLY A 106 7.76 3.89 -4.50
C GLY A 106 7.12 5.24 -4.37
N THR A 107 7.63 6.18 -5.16
CA THR A 107 7.08 7.53 -5.27
C THR A 107 7.13 7.99 -6.72
N SER A 108 6.19 8.84 -7.12
CA SER A 108 6.25 9.53 -8.40
C SER A 108 7.22 10.71 -8.36
N ASP A 109 7.43 11.36 -9.49
CA ASP A 109 8.17 12.60 -9.55
C ASP A 109 7.39 13.75 -8.90
N TRP A 110 8.10 14.77 -8.43
CA TRP A 110 7.50 15.98 -7.88
C TRP A 110 6.81 16.80 -8.96
N SER A 111 5.65 17.34 -8.64
CA SER A 111 4.95 18.37 -9.40
C SER A 111 4.78 19.59 -8.50
N CYS A 112 5.44 20.67 -8.84
CA CYS A 112 5.46 21.92 -8.07
C CYS A 112 4.73 23.03 -8.83
N GLY A 113 4.04 23.89 -8.08
CA GLY A 113 3.34 25.00 -8.72
C GLY A 113 2.43 25.79 -7.81
#